data_5e37e33926e8e439b2e47bd3652f4a4d
#
_entry.id   5e37e33926e8e439b2e47bd3652f4a4d
#
_cell.length_a   1.000
_cell.length_b   1.000
_cell.length_c   1.000
_cell.angle_alpha   90.00
_cell.angle_beta   90.00
_cell.angle_gamma   90.00
#
_symmetry.space_group_name_H-M   'P 1'
#
loop_
_entity.id
_entity.type
_entity.pdbx_description
1 polymer ?
#
loop_
_entity_poly.entity_id
_entity_poly.type
_entity_poly.pdbx_seq_one_letter_code
_entity_poly.pdbx_strand_id
1 'polypeptide(L)'
;MSVDKQIRHIQPYNDVFYRSCFFNCYFSVVRSFHEELYPYLLNDSYSYVTDKDGYLKMESMSVHNPEKLMNLQGIFTDKQFKNDDLILSLKKDLLQERPIIIWMDMYAQPYRSEYLSKHERNCVLIFGIQENEQKFTILENRYYDNLSYEIRQISFQDVKKGYYGFHDYFNPHHTFHSYAAFYHDSKQKKDNALMFQDREVYFLQNMTKNIKIMFNGLESFKLFINRLHTITNSEKLLQSFNQIMNTKKIEQYRLSYLPSMDKNIIELFNETIQEWEKARYQAAKMFFSESHILDYATRIGEPLERIIQMEKEYLEWLVDACEKERTLL
;
A
#
# COMPACT_ATOMS: atom_id res chain seq x y z
N MET A 1 23.44 -30.40 -12.65
CA MET A 1 24.10 -29.17 -12.19
C MET A 1 23.12 -28.46 -11.29
N SER A 2 23.52 -28.11 -10.07
CA SER A 2 22.68 -27.30 -9.18
C SER A 2 22.64 -25.86 -9.67
N VAL A 3 21.52 -25.19 -9.46
CA VAL A 3 21.31 -23.82 -9.90
C VAL A 3 21.32 -22.91 -8.69
N ASP A 4 22.27 -21.98 -8.67
CA ASP A 4 22.28 -20.85 -7.75
C ASP A 4 22.08 -19.59 -8.59
N LYS A 5 20.94 -18.94 -8.43
CA LYS A 5 20.58 -17.74 -9.19
C LYS A 5 19.85 -16.73 -8.31
N GLN A 6 20.19 -15.47 -8.47
CA GLN A 6 19.50 -14.36 -7.84
C GLN A 6 19.30 -13.25 -8.88
N ILE A 7 18.06 -12.76 -9.01
CA ILE A 7 17.75 -11.62 -9.86
C ILE A 7 18.38 -10.38 -9.25
N ARG A 8 19.15 -9.66 -10.04
CA ARG A 8 19.90 -8.48 -9.60
C ARG A 8 18.96 -7.29 -9.41
N HIS A 9 19.39 -6.32 -8.61
CA HIS A 9 18.71 -5.04 -8.38
C HIS A 9 17.37 -5.10 -7.62
N ILE A 10 16.93 -6.27 -7.16
CA ILE A 10 15.81 -6.34 -6.21
C ILE A 10 16.28 -5.83 -4.85
N GLN A 11 15.65 -4.74 -4.39
CA GLN A 11 15.90 -4.11 -3.09
C GLN A 11 14.58 -3.89 -2.35
N PRO A 12 14.58 -3.91 -1.01
CA PRO A 12 13.40 -3.61 -0.22
C PRO A 12 12.84 -2.22 -0.53
N TYR A 13 11.51 -2.14 -0.65
CA TYR A 13 10.79 -0.88 -0.74
C TYR A 13 10.14 -0.56 0.60
N ASN A 14 10.72 0.37 1.35
CA ASN A 14 10.31 0.77 2.69
C ASN A 14 9.89 2.25 2.79
N ASP A 15 9.69 2.93 1.65
CA ASP A 15 9.40 4.37 1.65
C ASP A 15 7.99 4.64 2.18
N VAL A 16 6.98 3.97 1.62
CA VAL A 16 5.58 4.05 2.08
C VAL A 16 4.88 2.69 1.95
N PHE A 17 3.86 2.47 2.78
CA PHE A 17 2.96 1.32 2.64
C PHE A 17 1.81 1.71 1.71
N TYR A 18 1.77 1.13 0.50
CA TYR A 18 0.77 1.44 -0.49
C TYR A 18 -0.25 0.31 -0.63
N ARG A 19 -1.50 0.55 -0.25
CA ARG A 19 -2.67 -0.35 -0.35
C ARG A 19 -2.52 -1.72 0.31
N SER A 20 -1.44 -2.46 0.04
CA SER A 20 -1.24 -3.81 0.58
C SER A 20 0.22 -4.27 0.45
N CYS A 21 0.59 -5.33 1.17
CA CYS A 21 1.89 -5.99 1.08
C CYS A 21 2.27 -6.37 -0.37
N PHE A 22 1.29 -6.71 -1.22
CA PHE A 22 1.53 -6.98 -2.63
C PHE A 22 2.22 -5.82 -3.34
N PHE A 23 1.72 -4.58 -3.15
CA PHE A 23 2.30 -3.42 -3.84
C PHE A 23 3.70 -3.08 -3.35
N ASN A 24 4.02 -3.25 -2.07
CA ASN A 24 5.38 -3.03 -1.59
C ASN A 24 6.36 -4.04 -2.18
N CYS A 25 5.96 -5.33 -2.29
CA CYS A 25 6.73 -6.32 -3.04
C CYS A 25 6.82 -5.95 -4.54
N TYR A 26 5.71 -5.53 -5.13
CA TYR A 26 5.65 -5.13 -6.53
C TYR A 26 6.53 -3.91 -6.82
N PHE A 27 6.59 -2.91 -5.94
CA PHE A 27 7.47 -1.74 -6.13
C PHE A 27 8.96 -2.12 -6.11
N SER A 28 9.34 -3.17 -5.38
CA SER A 28 10.68 -3.73 -5.48
C SER A 28 10.95 -4.34 -6.87
N VAL A 29 9.92 -4.96 -7.49
CA VAL A 29 9.98 -5.43 -8.88
C VAL A 29 10.09 -4.24 -9.84
N VAL A 30 9.26 -3.20 -9.69
CA VAL A 30 9.31 -2.00 -10.55
C VAL A 30 10.70 -1.36 -10.53
N ARG A 31 11.27 -1.17 -9.33
CA ARG A 31 12.62 -0.62 -9.18
C ARG A 31 13.70 -1.48 -9.84
N SER A 32 13.56 -2.80 -9.83
CA SER A 32 14.51 -3.70 -10.51
C SER A 32 14.48 -3.59 -12.03
N PHE A 33 13.35 -3.17 -12.58
CA PHE A 33 13.20 -2.86 -14.00
C PHE A 33 13.52 -1.39 -14.35
N HIS A 34 13.99 -0.62 -13.37
CA HIS A 34 14.29 0.82 -13.49
C HIS A 34 13.08 1.68 -13.87
N GLU A 35 11.88 1.29 -13.42
CA GLU A 35 10.65 2.01 -13.68
C GLU A 35 10.27 2.99 -12.57
N GLU A 36 9.56 4.05 -12.96
CA GLU A 36 9.07 5.07 -12.03
C GLU A 36 7.82 4.60 -11.29
N LEU A 37 7.69 4.98 -10.02
CA LEU A 37 6.55 4.62 -9.18
C LEU A 37 5.40 5.63 -9.24
N TYR A 38 5.66 6.87 -9.67
CA TYR A 38 4.69 7.95 -9.60
C TYR A 38 3.35 7.66 -10.29
N PRO A 39 3.23 6.87 -11.39
CA PRO A 39 1.94 6.57 -11.99
C PRO A 39 0.96 5.91 -11.02
N TYR A 40 1.45 5.07 -10.13
CA TYR A 40 0.65 4.42 -9.09
C TYR A 40 0.28 5.39 -7.98
N LEU A 41 1.23 6.18 -7.52
CA LEU A 41 1.08 7.09 -6.40
C LEU A 41 0.21 8.30 -6.78
N LEU A 42 0.27 8.75 -8.03
CA LEU A 42 -0.52 9.87 -8.53
C LEU A 42 -1.92 9.48 -9.02
N ASN A 43 -2.19 8.18 -9.15
CA ASN A 43 -3.46 7.67 -9.68
C ASN A 43 -4.58 7.64 -8.65
N ASP A 44 -4.27 7.63 -7.36
CA ASP A 44 -5.25 7.50 -6.30
C ASP A 44 -5.66 8.84 -5.72
N SER A 45 -6.95 9.01 -5.52
CA SER A 45 -7.51 9.96 -4.58
C SER A 45 -8.06 9.22 -3.37
N TYR A 46 -8.21 9.92 -2.25
CA TYR A 46 -8.63 9.32 -0.99
C TYR A 46 -9.82 10.08 -0.41
N SER A 47 -10.77 9.35 0.15
CA SER A 47 -11.91 9.94 0.83
C SER A 47 -12.09 9.31 2.21
N TYR A 48 -12.52 10.13 3.17
CA TYR A 48 -12.89 9.62 4.48
C TYR A 48 -14.25 8.93 4.42
N VAL A 49 -14.33 7.76 5.03
CA VAL A 49 -15.56 6.97 5.18
C VAL A 49 -15.60 6.40 6.61
N THR A 50 -16.78 6.02 7.07
CA THR A 50 -16.93 5.24 8.30
C THR A 50 -17.22 3.79 7.96
N ASP A 51 -16.59 2.86 8.70
CA ASP A 51 -16.92 1.45 8.57
C ASP A 51 -18.28 1.13 9.21
N LYS A 52 -18.72 -0.14 9.11
CA LYS A 52 -19.99 -0.61 9.69
C LYS A 52 -20.09 -0.43 11.20
N ASP A 53 -18.96 -0.33 11.90
CA ASP A 53 -18.90 -0.16 13.36
C ASP A 53 -18.65 1.31 13.76
N GLY A 54 -18.64 2.22 12.77
CA GLY A 54 -18.53 3.66 12.96
C GLY A 54 -17.10 4.20 13.05
N TYR A 55 -16.05 3.39 12.82
CA TYR A 55 -14.66 3.85 12.83
C TYR A 55 -14.28 4.53 11.52
N LEU A 56 -13.53 5.63 11.62
CA LEU A 56 -13.08 6.39 10.48
C LEU A 56 -12.04 5.60 9.68
N LYS A 57 -12.12 5.66 8.36
CA LYS A 57 -11.15 5.07 7.42
C LYS A 57 -10.90 6.02 6.27
N MET A 58 -9.83 5.75 5.53
CA MET A 58 -9.64 6.30 4.19
C MET A 58 -9.85 5.22 3.14
N GLU A 59 -10.69 5.53 2.16
CA GLU A 59 -10.93 4.69 0.99
C GLU A 59 -10.18 5.27 -0.22
N SER A 60 -9.46 4.42 -0.94
CA SER A 60 -8.74 4.81 -2.16
C SER A 60 -9.63 4.67 -3.39
N MET A 61 -9.64 5.69 -4.23
CA MET A 61 -10.35 5.73 -5.50
C MET A 61 -9.33 5.82 -6.62
N SER A 62 -9.20 4.75 -7.42
CA SER A 62 -8.28 4.73 -8.55
C SER A 62 -8.91 5.24 -9.81
N VAL A 63 -8.20 6.06 -10.57
CA VAL A 63 -8.61 6.48 -11.92
C VAL A 63 -8.41 5.36 -12.93
N HIS A 64 -7.33 4.58 -12.77
CA HIS A 64 -7.01 3.43 -13.61
C HIS A 64 -6.86 2.16 -12.78
N ASN A 65 -7.17 1.02 -13.42
CA ASN A 65 -6.86 -0.28 -12.83
C ASN A 65 -5.33 -0.42 -12.68
N PRO A 66 -4.82 -0.96 -11.55
CA PRO A 66 -3.40 -1.18 -11.32
C PRO A 66 -2.71 -2.00 -12.42
N GLU A 67 -3.37 -3.01 -12.97
CA GLU A 67 -2.84 -3.82 -14.06
C GLU A 67 -2.64 -3.00 -15.34
N LYS A 68 -3.57 -2.08 -15.64
CA LYS A 68 -3.39 -1.14 -16.74
C LYS A 68 -2.16 -0.27 -16.53
N LEU A 69 -1.93 0.21 -15.30
CA LEU A 69 -0.73 1.01 -14.99
C LEU A 69 0.57 0.20 -15.11
N MET A 70 0.56 -1.09 -14.72
CA MET A 70 1.68 -2.00 -14.94
C MET A 70 1.99 -2.14 -16.42
N ASN A 71 0.99 -2.45 -17.23
CA ASN A 71 1.16 -2.64 -18.67
C ASN A 71 1.65 -1.36 -19.38
N LEU A 72 1.18 -0.19 -18.94
CA LEU A 72 1.67 1.10 -19.45
C LEU A 72 3.16 1.34 -19.16
N GLN A 73 3.70 0.72 -18.11
CA GLN A 73 5.12 0.72 -17.81
C GLN A 73 5.92 -0.39 -18.51
N GLY A 74 5.27 -1.21 -19.34
CA GLY A 74 5.90 -2.37 -19.99
C GLY A 74 6.08 -3.56 -19.04
N ILE A 75 5.43 -3.55 -17.87
CA ILE A 75 5.49 -4.63 -16.88
C ILE A 75 4.26 -5.51 -17.03
N PHE A 76 4.49 -6.76 -17.36
CA PHE A 76 3.44 -7.76 -17.56
C PHE A 76 3.52 -8.83 -16.47
N THR A 77 2.41 -9.53 -16.30
CA THR A 77 2.27 -10.50 -15.21
C THR A 77 1.60 -11.77 -15.72
N ASP A 78 2.25 -12.90 -15.53
CA ASP A 78 1.64 -14.22 -15.66
C ASP A 78 1.04 -14.60 -14.31
N LYS A 79 -0.30 -14.70 -14.24
CA LYS A 79 -1.05 -14.95 -13.00
C LYS A 79 -1.66 -16.33 -12.97
N GLN A 80 -1.64 -16.96 -11.81
CA GLN A 80 -2.29 -18.26 -11.58
C GLN A 80 -3.13 -18.21 -10.30
N PHE A 81 -4.31 -18.81 -10.34
CA PHE A 81 -5.16 -18.94 -9.15
C PHE A 81 -4.56 -19.91 -8.14
N LYS A 82 -4.00 -21.03 -8.62
CA LYS A 82 -3.26 -22.02 -7.85
C LYS A 82 -2.17 -22.62 -8.73
N ASN A 83 -1.07 -23.01 -8.13
CA ASN A 83 0.01 -23.71 -8.79
C ASN A 83 0.26 -25.05 -8.06
N ASP A 84 -0.04 -26.15 -8.71
CA ASP A 84 0.09 -27.49 -8.10
C ASP A 84 1.55 -27.96 -8.07
N ASP A 85 2.39 -27.48 -9.01
CA ASP A 85 3.83 -27.76 -9.08
C ASP A 85 4.68 -26.56 -8.68
N LEU A 86 4.34 -25.97 -7.53
CA LEU A 86 4.88 -24.66 -7.08
C LEU A 86 6.40 -24.54 -7.22
N ILE A 87 7.16 -25.51 -6.67
CA ILE A 87 8.64 -25.43 -6.64
C ILE A 87 9.22 -25.48 -8.04
N LEU A 88 8.67 -26.31 -8.92
CA LEU A 88 9.10 -26.40 -10.31
C LEU A 88 8.83 -25.08 -11.07
N SER A 89 7.64 -24.52 -10.87
CA SER A 89 7.26 -23.25 -11.50
C SER A 89 8.12 -22.09 -11.02
N LEU A 90 8.37 -21.99 -9.70
CA LEU A 90 9.28 -20.98 -9.13
C LEU A 90 10.69 -21.11 -9.73
N LYS A 91 11.24 -22.31 -9.81
CA LYS A 91 12.54 -22.56 -10.45
C LYS A 91 12.56 -22.09 -11.91
N LYS A 92 11.54 -22.48 -12.70
CA LYS A 92 11.41 -22.13 -14.10
C LYS A 92 11.40 -20.60 -14.30
N ASP A 93 10.57 -19.89 -13.54
CA ASP A 93 10.45 -18.43 -13.69
C ASP A 93 11.71 -17.71 -13.23
N LEU A 94 12.34 -18.13 -12.12
CA LEU A 94 13.63 -17.58 -11.68
C LEU A 94 14.74 -17.77 -12.71
N LEU A 95 14.79 -18.92 -13.41
CA LEU A 95 15.71 -19.15 -14.51
C LEU A 95 15.52 -18.20 -15.69
N GLN A 96 14.29 -17.74 -15.90
CA GLN A 96 13.90 -16.75 -16.90
C GLN A 96 14.02 -15.30 -16.41
N GLU A 97 14.64 -15.08 -15.24
CA GLU A 97 14.78 -13.74 -14.61
C GLU A 97 13.46 -13.06 -14.31
N ARG A 98 12.43 -13.84 -14.01
CA ARG A 98 11.11 -13.37 -13.62
C ARG A 98 10.99 -13.38 -12.10
N PRO A 99 10.92 -12.23 -11.42
CA PRO A 99 10.58 -12.18 -10.00
C PRO A 99 9.13 -12.60 -9.80
N ILE A 100 8.85 -13.29 -8.69
CA ILE A 100 7.55 -13.89 -8.44
C ILE A 100 6.99 -13.40 -7.10
N ILE A 101 5.76 -12.91 -7.09
CA ILE A 101 5.02 -12.64 -5.86
C ILE A 101 4.03 -13.80 -5.64
N ILE A 102 4.10 -14.42 -4.46
CA ILE A 102 3.13 -15.42 -4.03
C ILE A 102 2.46 -15.01 -2.73
N TRP A 103 1.23 -15.49 -2.53
CA TRP A 103 0.56 -15.37 -1.25
C TRP A 103 0.88 -16.58 -0.38
N MET A 104 1.12 -16.33 0.90
CA MET A 104 1.48 -17.35 1.87
C MET A 104 0.68 -17.17 3.17
N ASP A 105 0.50 -18.26 3.89
CA ASP A 105 0.07 -18.27 5.28
C ASP A 105 1.28 -18.04 6.20
N MET A 106 1.23 -17.02 7.04
CA MET A 106 2.27 -16.68 8.00
C MET A 106 2.52 -17.78 9.03
N TYR A 107 1.52 -18.63 9.28
CA TYR A 107 1.65 -19.80 10.16
C TYR A 107 2.83 -20.71 9.79
N ALA A 108 3.20 -20.76 8.52
CA ALA A 108 4.33 -21.57 8.02
C ALA A 108 5.65 -20.81 7.87
N GLN A 109 5.74 -19.56 8.33
CA GLN A 109 6.94 -18.71 8.16
C GLN A 109 7.75 -18.66 9.48
N PRO A 110 8.90 -19.37 9.59
CA PRO A 110 9.60 -19.59 10.87
C PRO A 110 10.12 -18.33 11.57
N TYR A 111 10.28 -17.22 10.84
CA TYR A 111 10.79 -15.96 11.35
C TYR A 111 9.67 -14.97 11.77
N ARG A 112 8.40 -15.37 11.65
CA ARG A 112 7.23 -14.56 11.99
C ARG A 112 6.77 -14.85 13.41
N SER A 113 6.19 -13.85 14.07
CA SER A 113 5.51 -14.01 15.37
C SER A 113 4.30 -14.94 15.30
N GLU A 114 3.68 -15.02 14.13
CA GLU A 114 2.53 -15.86 13.82
C GLU A 114 2.89 -17.33 13.59
N TYR A 115 4.20 -17.67 13.53
CA TYR A 115 4.65 -19.05 13.25
C TYR A 115 4.04 -20.06 14.23
N LEU A 116 3.37 -21.06 13.70
CA LEU A 116 2.68 -22.13 14.42
C LEU A 116 1.64 -21.64 15.46
N SER A 117 1.25 -20.37 15.41
CA SER A 117 0.32 -19.78 16.39
C SER A 117 -0.94 -19.19 15.77
N LYS A 118 -0.82 -18.51 14.62
CA LYS A 118 -1.95 -17.80 14.00
C LYS A 118 -1.89 -17.89 12.49
N HIS A 119 -3.04 -18.16 11.87
CA HIS A 119 -3.21 -18.08 10.44
C HIS A 119 -3.46 -16.63 10.02
N GLU A 120 -2.54 -16.05 9.27
CA GLU A 120 -2.66 -14.74 8.64
C GLU A 120 -2.05 -14.77 7.25
N ARG A 121 -2.68 -14.07 6.31
CA ARG A 121 -2.18 -14.00 4.93
C ARG A 121 -1.12 -12.92 4.76
N ASN A 122 -0.06 -13.24 4.05
CA ASN A 122 0.94 -12.30 3.60
C ASN A 122 1.35 -12.63 2.16
N CYS A 123 1.97 -11.69 1.46
CA CYS A 123 2.67 -12.01 0.23
C CYS A 123 4.17 -11.83 0.40
N VAL A 124 4.93 -12.61 -0.35
CA VAL A 124 6.39 -12.52 -0.42
C VAL A 124 6.84 -12.43 -1.87
N LEU A 125 7.90 -11.67 -2.11
CA LEU A 125 8.56 -11.62 -3.40
C LEU A 125 9.72 -12.62 -3.41
N ILE A 126 9.68 -13.60 -4.31
CA ILE A 126 10.74 -14.59 -4.52
C ILE A 126 11.56 -14.14 -5.72
N PHE A 127 12.87 -14.00 -5.54
CA PHE A 127 13.77 -13.48 -6.57
C PHE A 127 15.13 -14.18 -6.65
N GLY A 128 15.33 -15.25 -5.86
CA GLY A 128 16.55 -16.05 -5.92
C GLY A 128 16.33 -17.50 -5.49
N ILE A 129 17.23 -18.36 -5.91
CA ILE A 129 17.25 -19.78 -5.60
C ILE A 129 18.66 -20.25 -5.30
N GLN A 130 18.80 -21.07 -4.26
CA GLN A 130 19.98 -21.83 -3.88
C GLN A 130 19.58 -23.30 -3.84
N GLU A 131 19.74 -23.97 -4.98
CA GLU A 131 19.17 -25.32 -5.16
C GLU A 131 19.84 -26.36 -4.25
N ASN A 132 21.15 -26.27 -4.04
CA ASN A 132 21.88 -27.17 -3.13
C ASN A 132 21.39 -27.08 -1.68
N GLU A 133 21.02 -25.87 -1.25
CA GLU A 133 20.52 -25.62 0.09
C GLU A 133 19.01 -25.82 0.21
N GLN A 134 18.32 -26.05 -0.91
CA GLN A 134 16.87 -26.09 -1.01
C GLN A 134 16.19 -24.84 -0.42
N LYS A 135 16.74 -23.67 -0.75
CA LYS A 135 16.26 -22.37 -0.27
C LYS A 135 15.93 -21.43 -1.42
N PHE A 136 14.97 -20.56 -1.14
CA PHE A 136 14.71 -19.37 -1.94
C PHE A 136 15.23 -18.12 -1.22
N THR A 137 15.66 -17.12 -2.00
CA THR A 137 15.87 -15.77 -1.53
C THR A 137 14.56 -15.01 -1.74
N ILE A 138 14.04 -14.43 -0.67
CA ILE A 138 12.77 -13.73 -0.63
C ILE A 138 12.94 -12.31 -0.10
N LEU A 139 11.96 -11.47 -0.43
CA LEU A 139 11.76 -10.17 0.18
C LEU A 139 10.36 -10.14 0.79
N GLU A 140 10.27 -9.76 2.06
CA GLU A 140 9.01 -9.70 2.78
C GLU A 140 9.06 -8.73 3.96
N ASN A 141 7.88 -8.39 4.47
CA ASN A 141 7.73 -7.60 5.68
C ASN A 141 7.78 -8.50 6.93
N ARG A 142 8.65 -8.17 7.89
CA ARG A 142 8.75 -8.91 9.15
C ARG A 142 7.58 -8.67 10.09
N TYR A 143 7.12 -7.42 10.17
CA TYR A 143 6.06 -6.99 11.08
C TYR A 143 4.90 -6.46 10.29
N TYR A 144 3.69 -6.88 10.66
CA TYR A 144 2.47 -6.54 9.94
C TYR A 144 2.17 -5.02 9.92
N ASP A 145 2.51 -4.33 10.98
CA ASP A 145 2.12 -2.94 11.26
C ASP A 145 3.18 -1.89 10.93
N ASN A 146 4.33 -2.30 10.38
CA ASN A 146 5.38 -1.36 10.00
C ASN A 146 6.06 -1.73 8.67
N LEU A 147 6.79 -0.76 8.11
CA LEU A 147 7.60 -0.95 6.92
C LEU A 147 8.97 -1.52 7.31
N SER A 148 9.07 -2.85 7.33
CA SER A 148 10.29 -3.58 7.65
C SER A 148 10.58 -4.68 6.63
N TYR A 149 10.42 -4.33 5.32
CA TYR A 149 10.76 -5.26 4.25
C TYR A 149 12.26 -5.51 4.23
N GLU A 150 12.64 -6.77 4.23
CA GLU A 150 14.03 -7.21 4.23
C GLU A 150 14.24 -8.48 3.42
N ILE A 151 15.48 -8.70 2.99
CA ILE A 151 15.86 -9.89 2.23
C ILE A 151 16.14 -11.04 3.22
N ARG A 152 15.53 -12.20 2.94
CA ARG A 152 15.66 -13.41 3.75
C ARG A 152 15.86 -14.65 2.89
N GLN A 153 16.24 -15.74 3.54
CA GLN A 153 16.19 -17.07 2.96
C GLN A 153 15.10 -17.89 3.64
N ILE A 154 14.37 -18.66 2.85
CA ILE A 154 13.33 -19.56 3.31
C ILE A 154 13.48 -20.92 2.62
N SER A 155 13.20 -22.03 3.32
CA SER A 155 13.27 -23.36 2.73
C SER A 155 12.19 -23.61 1.70
N PHE A 156 12.46 -24.46 0.72
CA PHE A 156 11.42 -24.93 -0.23
C PHE A 156 10.19 -25.51 0.47
N GLN A 157 10.43 -26.21 1.59
CA GLN A 157 9.36 -26.83 2.36
C GLN A 157 8.46 -25.79 3.02
N ASP A 158 9.03 -24.72 3.62
CA ASP A 158 8.25 -23.68 4.28
C ASP A 158 7.47 -22.85 3.26
N VAL A 159 8.07 -22.55 2.11
CA VAL A 159 7.36 -21.91 0.98
C VAL A 159 6.18 -22.76 0.54
N LYS A 160 6.39 -24.08 0.36
CA LYS A 160 5.33 -25.00 -0.02
C LYS A 160 4.22 -25.05 1.02
N LYS A 161 4.57 -25.18 2.30
CA LYS A 161 3.59 -25.19 3.40
C LYS A 161 2.80 -23.88 3.47
N GLY A 162 3.48 -22.72 3.39
CA GLY A 162 2.84 -21.40 3.45
C GLY A 162 1.91 -21.17 2.25
N TYR A 163 2.32 -21.54 1.04
CA TYR A 163 1.52 -21.38 -0.15
C TYR A 163 0.25 -22.24 -0.12
N TYR A 164 0.34 -23.52 0.22
CA TYR A 164 -0.84 -24.37 0.30
C TYR A 164 -1.69 -24.02 1.52
N GLY A 165 -1.08 -23.64 2.66
CA GLY A 165 -1.81 -23.11 3.81
C GLY A 165 -2.64 -21.87 3.45
N PHE A 166 -2.10 -20.96 2.61
CA PHE A 166 -2.90 -19.85 2.10
C PHE A 166 -4.15 -20.33 1.35
N HIS A 167 -4.05 -21.37 0.52
CA HIS A 167 -5.20 -21.91 -0.17
C HIS A 167 -6.21 -22.56 0.79
N ASP A 168 -5.74 -23.31 1.77
CA ASP A 168 -6.60 -24.00 2.71
C ASP A 168 -7.41 -23.05 3.59
N TYR A 169 -6.78 -21.95 4.06
CA TYR A 169 -7.40 -21.04 5.03
C TYR A 169 -8.01 -19.78 4.42
N PHE A 170 -7.47 -19.26 3.33
CA PHE A 170 -7.86 -17.94 2.78
C PHE A 170 -8.40 -17.98 1.36
N ASN A 171 -8.11 -19.02 0.60
CA ASN A 171 -8.52 -19.12 -0.81
C ASN A 171 -8.97 -20.53 -1.20
N PRO A 172 -9.85 -21.18 -0.42
CA PRO A 172 -10.25 -22.59 -0.67
C PRO A 172 -10.96 -22.78 -2.02
N HIS A 173 -11.60 -21.75 -2.54
CA HIS A 173 -12.30 -21.78 -3.84
C HIS A 173 -11.47 -21.26 -5.00
N HIS A 174 -10.19 -20.93 -4.78
CA HIS A 174 -9.26 -20.42 -5.80
C HIS A 174 -9.80 -19.21 -6.59
N THR A 175 -10.54 -18.33 -5.92
CA THR A 175 -11.14 -17.12 -6.51
C THR A 175 -10.15 -15.97 -6.66
N PHE A 176 -8.98 -16.09 -6.04
CA PHE A 176 -7.95 -15.08 -5.99
C PHE A 176 -6.64 -15.62 -6.56
N HIS A 177 -5.94 -14.83 -7.39
CA HIS A 177 -4.64 -15.22 -7.92
C HIS A 177 -3.59 -15.22 -6.80
N SER A 178 -2.99 -16.37 -6.54
CA SER A 178 -2.00 -16.56 -5.47
C SER A 178 -0.56 -16.57 -5.96
N TYR A 179 -0.34 -16.55 -7.26
CA TYR A 179 0.95 -16.58 -7.92
C TYR A 179 0.98 -15.53 -9.03
N ALA A 180 2.03 -14.72 -9.07
CA ALA A 180 2.23 -13.69 -10.08
C ALA A 180 3.71 -13.60 -10.44
N ALA A 181 4.10 -14.03 -11.65
CA ALA A 181 5.44 -13.90 -12.20
C ALA A 181 5.50 -12.68 -13.12
N PHE A 182 6.51 -11.83 -12.94
CA PHE A 182 6.64 -10.55 -13.65
C PHE A 182 7.74 -10.60 -14.70
N TYR A 183 7.51 -9.91 -15.81
CA TYR A 183 8.52 -9.69 -16.83
C TYR A 183 8.37 -8.30 -17.44
N HIS A 184 9.45 -7.77 -17.98
CA HIS A 184 9.48 -6.45 -18.60
C HIS A 184 9.65 -6.57 -20.12
N ASP A 185 8.79 -5.87 -20.89
CA ASP A 185 8.90 -5.71 -22.33
C ASP A 185 9.04 -4.23 -22.69
N SER A 186 10.30 -3.79 -22.92
CA SER A 186 10.60 -2.41 -23.25
C SER A 186 10.04 -1.93 -24.60
N LYS A 187 9.66 -2.85 -25.51
CA LYS A 187 9.12 -2.48 -26.81
C LYS A 187 7.72 -1.92 -26.73
N GLN A 188 6.94 -2.36 -25.73
CA GLN A 188 5.57 -1.91 -25.53
C GLN A 188 5.46 -0.60 -24.74
N LYS A 189 6.54 -0.10 -24.16
CA LYS A 189 6.59 1.14 -23.38
C LYS A 189 6.50 2.43 -24.20
N LYS A 190 6.96 2.42 -25.47
CA LYS A 190 7.27 3.63 -26.25
C LYS A 190 6.11 4.61 -26.46
N ASP A 191 4.88 4.11 -26.54
CA ASP A 191 3.72 4.95 -26.89
C ASP A 191 3.05 5.60 -25.68
N ASN A 192 3.39 5.16 -24.46
CA ASN A 192 2.72 5.54 -23.22
C ASN A 192 3.52 6.53 -22.35
N ALA A 193 4.80 6.75 -22.63
CA ALA A 193 5.65 7.68 -21.87
C ALA A 193 5.11 9.13 -21.86
N LEU A 194 4.42 9.53 -22.92
CA LEU A 194 3.81 10.85 -23.08
C LEU A 194 2.75 11.14 -22.00
N MET A 195 2.02 10.11 -21.54
CA MET A 195 0.93 10.26 -20.57
C MET A 195 1.39 10.73 -19.18
N PHE A 196 2.67 10.59 -18.87
CA PHE A 196 3.24 10.92 -17.56
C PHE A 196 4.31 12.02 -17.63
N GLN A 197 4.43 12.72 -18.77
CA GLN A 197 5.45 13.76 -18.96
C GLN A 197 5.26 14.93 -18.03
N ASP A 198 3.99 15.35 -17.83
CA ASP A 198 3.65 16.39 -16.88
C ASP A 198 2.95 15.78 -15.64
N ARG A 199 3.75 15.58 -14.59
CA ARG A 199 3.28 14.93 -13.36
C ARG A 199 2.23 15.76 -12.63
N GLU A 200 2.32 17.08 -12.69
CA GLU A 200 1.39 17.97 -11.99
C GLU A 200 0.03 17.98 -12.68
N VAL A 201 0.00 18.14 -13.98
CA VAL A 201 -1.23 18.06 -14.77
C VAL A 201 -1.90 16.70 -14.57
N TYR A 202 -1.14 15.62 -14.63
CA TYR A 202 -1.67 14.27 -14.39
C TYR A 202 -2.25 14.12 -12.97
N PHE A 203 -1.56 14.64 -11.97
CA PHE A 203 -2.03 14.65 -10.58
C PHE A 203 -3.36 15.42 -10.45
N LEU A 204 -3.42 16.66 -10.92
CA LEU A 204 -4.60 17.51 -10.83
C LEU A 204 -5.80 16.88 -11.55
N GLN A 205 -5.60 16.38 -12.77
CA GLN A 205 -6.63 15.68 -13.53
C GLN A 205 -7.18 14.45 -12.82
N ASN A 206 -6.36 13.71 -12.08
CA ASN A 206 -6.80 12.54 -11.33
C ASN A 206 -7.55 12.92 -10.07
N MET A 207 -7.07 13.93 -9.33
CA MET A 207 -7.70 14.37 -8.10
C MET A 207 -9.10 14.94 -8.35
N THR A 208 -9.25 15.76 -9.36
CA THR A 208 -10.55 16.41 -9.66
C THR A 208 -11.64 15.47 -10.14
N LYS A 209 -11.31 14.32 -10.70
CA LYS A 209 -12.32 13.31 -11.06
C LYS A 209 -13.13 12.85 -9.85
N ASN A 210 -12.53 12.86 -8.65
CA ASN A 210 -13.13 12.36 -7.42
C ASN A 210 -13.39 13.47 -6.39
N ILE A 211 -13.20 14.74 -6.75
CA ILE A 211 -13.23 15.87 -5.81
C ILE A 211 -14.54 15.95 -5.00
N LYS A 212 -15.69 15.69 -5.65
CA LYS A 212 -17.01 15.68 -4.98
C LYS A 212 -17.08 14.59 -3.90
N ILE A 213 -16.51 13.42 -4.18
CA ILE A 213 -16.48 12.30 -3.21
C ILE A 213 -15.56 12.65 -2.05
N MET A 214 -14.43 13.33 -2.32
CA MET A 214 -13.50 13.78 -1.28
C MET A 214 -14.16 14.81 -0.35
N PHE A 215 -14.90 15.79 -0.87
CA PHE A 215 -15.67 16.73 -0.04
C PHE A 215 -16.75 16.02 0.80
N ASN A 216 -17.49 15.07 0.21
CA ASN A 216 -18.46 14.26 0.97
C ASN A 216 -17.78 13.46 2.09
N GLY A 217 -16.53 13.04 1.90
CA GLY A 217 -15.73 12.39 2.92
C GLY A 217 -15.49 13.28 4.14
N LEU A 218 -15.34 14.59 3.99
CA LEU A 218 -15.22 15.50 5.13
C LEU A 218 -16.48 15.52 6.00
N GLU A 219 -17.66 15.35 5.43
CA GLU A 219 -18.89 15.22 6.21
C GLU A 219 -18.92 13.91 7.00
N SER A 220 -18.45 12.81 6.41
CA SER A 220 -18.27 11.53 7.15
C SER A 220 -17.28 11.70 8.32
N PHE A 221 -16.22 12.47 8.11
CA PHE A 221 -15.26 12.77 9.15
C PHE A 221 -15.87 13.62 10.28
N LYS A 222 -16.64 14.67 9.98
CA LYS A 222 -17.36 15.45 10.99
C LYS A 222 -18.33 14.58 11.81
N LEU A 223 -19.08 13.70 11.14
CA LEU A 223 -19.96 12.76 11.82
C LEU A 223 -19.22 11.82 12.75
N PHE A 224 -18.02 11.37 12.38
CA PHE A 224 -17.15 10.57 13.24
C PHE A 224 -16.73 11.36 14.50
N ILE A 225 -16.28 12.62 14.37
CA ILE A 225 -15.89 13.44 15.52
C ILE A 225 -17.07 13.61 16.47
N ASN A 226 -18.26 13.90 15.98
CA ASN A 226 -19.47 14.06 16.80
C ASN A 226 -19.83 12.78 17.57
N ARG A 227 -19.44 11.61 17.05
CA ARG A 227 -19.68 10.29 17.65
C ARG A 227 -18.48 9.74 18.41
N LEU A 228 -17.37 10.47 18.52
CA LEU A 228 -16.13 9.98 19.11
C LEU A 228 -16.36 9.45 20.54
N HIS A 229 -17.22 10.09 21.32
CA HIS A 229 -17.59 9.67 22.68
C HIS A 229 -18.30 8.31 22.75
N THR A 230 -18.80 7.77 21.64
CA THR A 230 -19.47 6.45 21.58
C THR A 230 -18.52 5.31 21.25
N ILE A 231 -17.27 5.60 20.92
CA ILE A 231 -16.25 4.61 20.59
C ILE A 231 -15.91 3.77 21.84
N THR A 232 -15.99 2.45 21.70
CA THR A 232 -15.76 1.53 22.83
C THR A 232 -14.49 0.69 22.67
N ASN A 233 -13.99 0.50 21.45
CA ASN A 233 -12.80 -0.32 21.18
C ASN A 233 -11.61 0.57 20.83
N SER A 234 -10.70 0.76 21.79
CA SER A 234 -9.50 1.59 21.63
C SER A 234 -8.48 1.00 20.67
N GLU A 235 -8.36 -0.32 20.61
CA GLU A 235 -7.47 -1.00 19.65
C GLU A 235 -7.92 -0.72 18.23
N LYS A 236 -9.21 -0.87 17.94
CA LYS A 236 -9.76 -0.60 16.63
C LYS A 236 -9.64 0.86 16.23
N LEU A 237 -9.78 1.80 17.17
CA LEU A 237 -9.54 3.22 16.95
C LEU A 237 -8.07 3.47 16.56
N LEU A 238 -7.13 2.89 17.30
CA LEU A 238 -5.70 3.03 17.01
C LEU A 238 -5.35 2.43 15.64
N GLN A 239 -5.89 1.25 15.29
CA GLN A 239 -5.71 0.63 13.98
C GLN A 239 -6.26 1.51 12.85
N SER A 240 -7.43 2.13 13.06
CA SER A 240 -8.04 3.11 12.15
C SER A 240 -7.09 4.30 11.90
N PHE A 241 -6.57 4.91 12.95
CA PHE A 241 -5.65 6.04 12.82
C PHE A 241 -4.32 5.65 12.19
N ASN A 242 -3.78 4.46 12.47
CA ASN A 242 -2.59 3.93 11.79
C ASN A 242 -2.82 3.79 10.28
N GLN A 243 -3.99 3.29 9.87
CA GLN A 243 -4.34 3.17 8.45
C GLN A 243 -4.43 4.55 7.77
N ILE A 244 -5.08 5.53 8.42
CA ILE A 244 -5.18 6.90 7.90
C ILE A 244 -3.79 7.53 7.78
N MET A 245 -2.95 7.39 8.80
CA MET A 245 -1.58 7.89 8.78
C MET A 245 -0.75 7.31 7.64
N ASN A 246 -0.88 6.00 7.38
CA ASN A 246 -0.20 5.39 6.23
C ASN A 246 -0.67 5.99 4.91
N THR A 247 -1.97 6.25 4.76
CA THR A 247 -2.52 6.91 3.57
C THR A 247 -2.01 8.35 3.43
N LYS A 248 -1.97 9.12 4.51
CA LYS A 248 -1.43 10.49 4.49
C LYS A 248 0.06 10.53 4.15
N LYS A 249 0.84 9.55 4.60
CA LYS A 249 2.25 9.41 4.19
C LYS A 249 2.40 9.09 2.70
N ILE A 250 1.48 8.33 2.10
CA ILE A 250 1.44 8.11 0.65
C ILE A 250 1.18 9.43 -0.09
N GLU A 251 0.21 10.22 0.37
CA GLU A 251 -0.09 11.53 -0.22
C GLU A 251 1.12 12.48 -0.10
N GLN A 252 1.77 12.54 1.06
CA GLN A 252 2.99 13.32 1.27
C GLN A 252 4.13 12.86 0.34
N TYR A 253 4.35 11.56 0.25
CA TYR A 253 5.36 10.98 -0.63
C TYR A 253 5.05 11.31 -2.10
N ARG A 254 3.78 11.22 -2.50
CA ARG A 254 3.31 11.62 -3.83
C ARG A 254 3.62 13.09 -4.14
N LEU A 255 3.35 14.01 -3.20
CA LEU A 255 3.66 15.44 -3.36
C LEU A 255 5.16 15.70 -3.60
N SER A 256 6.04 14.83 -3.11
CA SER A 256 7.49 14.94 -3.36
C SER A 256 7.89 14.75 -4.83
N TYR A 257 7.02 14.17 -5.65
CA TYR A 257 7.21 14.07 -7.11
C TYR A 257 6.75 15.31 -7.88
N LEU A 258 6.22 16.33 -7.19
CA LEU A 258 5.64 17.54 -7.77
C LEU A 258 6.47 18.78 -7.36
N PRO A 259 7.64 18.98 -7.97
CA PRO A 259 8.62 19.99 -7.52
C PRO A 259 8.12 21.43 -7.65
N SER A 260 7.16 21.71 -8.53
CA SER A 260 6.54 23.02 -8.72
C SER A 260 5.30 23.24 -7.86
N MET A 261 4.94 22.25 -7.03
CA MET A 261 3.78 22.34 -6.12
C MET A 261 3.90 23.53 -5.18
N ASP A 262 2.79 24.21 -4.93
CA ASP A 262 2.71 25.34 -4.00
C ASP A 262 3.28 24.95 -2.63
N LYS A 263 4.29 25.70 -2.17
CA LYS A 263 4.95 25.42 -0.88
C LYS A 263 3.98 25.51 0.29
N ASN A 264 2.99 26.41 0.22
CA ASN A 264 2.00 26.55 1.29
C ASN A 264 1.15 25.28 1.42
N ILE A 265 0.86 24.61 0.30
CA ILE A 265 0.11 23.33 0.31
C ILE A 265 0.97 22.19 0.88
N ILE A 266 2.27 22.18 0.59
CA ILE A 266 3.18 21.20 1.19
C ILE A 266 3.27 21.41 2.70
N GLU A 267 3.36 22.67 3.16
CA GLU A 267 3.38 23.02 4.58
C GLU A 267 2.06 22.63 5.26
N LEU A 268 0.91 23.01 4.70
CA LEU A 268 -0.42 22.63 5.17
C LEU A 268 -0.55 21.11 5.32
N PHE A 269 -0.03 20.36 4.36
CA PHE A 269 -0.08 18.90 4.38
C PHE A 269 0.82 18.31 5.48
N ASN A 270 2.00 18.89 5.71
CA ASN A 270 2.88 18.50 6.80
C ASN A 270 2.24 18.77 8.18
N GLU A 271 1.58 19.91 8.34
CA GLU A 271 0.81 20.23 9.56
C GLU A 271 -0.34 19.25 9.78
N THR A 272 -1.06 18.89 8.71
CA THR A 272 -2.12 17.87 8.76
C THR A 272 -1.59 16.53 9.28
N ILE A 273 -0.42 16.09 8.82
CA ILE A 273 0.22 14.86 9.32
C ILE A 273 0.59 14.98 10.80
N GLN A 274 1.13 16.13 11.23
CA GLN A 274 1.47 16.34 12.64
C GLN A 274 0.23 16.29 13.54
N GLU A 275 -0.90 16.87 13.12
CA GLU A 275 -2.15 16.78 13.87
C GLU A 275 -2.69 15.32 13.93
N TRP A 276 -2.57 14.56 12.82
CA TRP A 276 -2.87 13.13 12.84
C TRP A 276 -1.98 12.34 13.80
N GLU A 277 -0.68 12.67 13.88
CA GLU A 277 0.25 12.05 14.84
C GLU A 277 -0.17 12.33 16.29
N LYS A 278 -0.63 13.56 16.58
CA LYS A 278 -1.17 13.92 17.91
C LYS A 278 -2.43 13.09 18.26
N ALA A 279 -3.40 13.01 17.33
CA ALA A 279 -4.61 12.22 17.54
C ALA A 279 -4.29 10.74 17.75
N ARG A 280 -3.43 10.17 16.92
CA ARG A 280 -2.97 8.78 17.03
C ARG A 280 -2.25 8.51 18.35
N TYR A 281 -1.40 9.43 18.78
CA TYR A 281 -0.69 9.31 20.06
C TYR A 281 -1.66 9.25 21.25
N GLN A 282 -2.73 10.05 21.25
CA GLN A 282 -3.74 9.99 22.30
C GLN A 282 -4.54 8.68 22.25
N ALA A 283 -4.88 8.18 21.05
CA ALA A 283 -5.52 6.88 20.86
C ALA A 283 -4.63 5.72 21.35
N ALA A 284 -3.31 5.79 21.09
CA ALA A 284 -2.36 4.82 21.62
C ALA A 284 -2.27 4.85 23.14
N LYS A 285 -2.19 6.04 23.74
CA LYS A 285 -2.22 6.18 25.22
C LYS A 285 -3.49 5.56 25.80
N MET A 286 -4.65 5.84 25.21
CA MET A 286 -5.93 5.26 25.65
C MET A 286 -5.89 3.73 25.59
N PHE A 287 -5.38 3.16 24.50
CA PHE A 287 -5.28 1.72 24.32
C PHE A 287 -4.36 1.07 25.37
N PHE A 288 -3.13 1.58 25.55
CA PHE A 288 -2.15 0.99 26.45
C PHE A 288 -2.46 1.24 27.95
N SER A 289 -3.25 2.27 28.29
CA SER A 289 -3.69 2.54 29.65
C SER A 289 -5.03 1.89 29.99
N GLU A 290 -5.65 1.17 29.04
CA GLU A 290 -6.98 0.57 29.18
C GLU A 290 -8.06 1.58 29.64
N SER A 291 -7.86 2.85 29.29
CA SER A 291 -8.72 3.95 29.76
C SER A 291 -9.96 4.12 28.86
N HIS A 292 -11.00 4.74 29.43
CA HIS A 292 -12.22 5.04 28.69
C HIS A 292 -12.04 6.17 27.69
N ILE A 293 -12.76 6.12 26.56
CA ILE A 293 -12.74 7.16 25.52
C ILE A 293 -13.10 8.55 26.07
N LEU A 294 -13.98 8.63 27.05
CA LEU A 294 -14.42 9.88 27.64
C LEU A 294 -13.26 10.70 28.25
N ASP A 295 -12.22 10.03 28.75
CA ASP A 295 -11.03 10.67 29.32
C ASP A 295 -10.12 11.27 28.22
N TYR A 296 -10.29 10.82 26.99
CA TYR A 296 -9.46 11.18 25.83
C TYR A 296 -10.24 11.88 24.72
N ALA A 297 -11.57 11.89 24.74
CA ALA A 297 -12.41 12.39 23.64
C ALA A 297 -12.03 13.83 23.22
N THR A 298 -11.86 14.74 24.16
CA THR A 298 -11.43 16.11 23.86
C THR A 298 -10.02 16.14 23.27
N ARG A 299 -9.07 15.42 23.86
CA ARG A 299 -7.66 15.40 23.42
C ARG A 299 -7.47 14.76 22.04
N ILE A 300 -8.38 13.86 21.64
CA ILE A 300 -8.43 13.27 20.31
C ILE A 300 -9.21 14.20 19.36
N GLY A 301 -10.32 14.78 19.82
CA GLY A 301 -11.21 15.61 19.02
C GLY A 301 -10.57 16.91 18.53
N GLU A 302 -9.86 17.63 19.41
CA GLU A 302 -9.22 18.90 19.06
C GLU A 302 -8.28 18.81 17.83
N PRO A 303 -7.31 17.89 17.73
CA PRO A 303 -6.53 17.73 16.52
C PRO A 303 -7.38 17.31 15.30
N LEU A 304 -8.42 16.48 15.48
CA LEU A 304 -9.28 16.06 14.38
C LEU A 304 -10.11 17.22 13.79
N GLU A 305 -10.56 18.15 14.62
CA GLU A 305 -11.25 19.37 14.15
C GLU A 305 -10.33 20.27 13.32
N ARG A 306 -9.06 20.43 13.74
CA ARG A 306 -8.07 21.16 12.95
C ARG A 306 -7.78 20.49 11.62
N ILE A 307 -7.67 19.15 11.61
CA ILE A 307 -7.45 18.37 10.39
C ILE A 307 -8.57 18.61 9.39
N ILE A 308 -9.85 18.61 9.79
CA ILE A 308 -10.97 18.87 8.86
C ILE A 308 -10.80 20.22 8.16
N GLN A 309 -10.38 21.26 8.89
CA GLN A 309 -10.18 22.58 8.30
C GLN A 309 -9.05 22.56 7.27
N MET A 310 -7.90 21.94 7.62
CA MET A 310 -6.76 21.81 6.72
C MET A 310 -7.08 20.98 5.48
N GLU A 311 -7.80 19.88 5.63
CA GLU A 311 -8.25 19.04 4.51
C GLU A 311 -9.19 19.80 3.58
N LYS A 312 -10.08 20.63 4.12
CA LYS A 312 -10.97 21.48 3.33
C LYS A 312 -10.17 22.50 2.52
N GLU A 313 -9.19 23.18 3.12
CA GLU A 313 -8.30 24.13 2.43
C GLU A 313 -7.51 23.42 1.31
N TYR A 314 -7.02 22.21 1.55
CA TYR A 314 -6.37 21.39 0.52
C TYR A 314 -7.31 21.07 -0.66
N LEU A 315 -8.56 20.68 -0.40
CA LEU A 315 -9.53 20.37 -1.45
C LEU A 315 -9.96 21.63 -2.22
N GLU A 316 -10.10 22.77 -1.56
CA GLU A 316 -10.40 24.07 -2.20
C GLU A 316 -9.24 24.47 -3.12
N TRP A 317 -8.01 24.34 -2.65
CA TRP A 317 -6.83 24.56 -3.50
C TRP A 317 -6.82 23.64 -4.73
N LEU A 318 -7.15 22.35 -4.59
CA LEU A 318 -7.23 21.41 -5.73
C LEU A 318 -8.23 21.87 -6.79
N VAL A 319 -9.38 22.40 -6.39
CA VAL A 319 -10.38 22.95 -7.31
C VAL A 319 -9.81 24.15 -8.06
N ASP A 320 -9.26 25.12 -7.33
CA ASP A 320 -8.70 26.35 -7.91
C ASP A 320 -7.54 26.06 -8.88
N ALA A 321 -6.65 25.14 -8.52
CA ALA A 321 -5.52 24.74 -9.36
C ALA A 321 -6.01 24.14 -10.70
N CYS A 322 -7.05 23.30 -10.65
CA CYS A 322 -7.61 22.70 -11.87
C CYS A 322 -8.39 23.67 -12.76
N GLU A 323 -9.05 24.68 -12.19
CA GLU A 323 -9.71 25.74 -12.96
C GLU A 323 -8.69 26.60 -13.71
N LYS A 324 -7.55 26.93 -13.07
CA LYS A 324 -6.45 27.65 -13.70
C LYS A 324 -5.84 26.89 -14.87
N GLU A 325 -5.61 25.59 -14.71
CA GLU A 325 -5.09 24.73 -15.79
C GLU A 325 -6.04 24.67 -17.00
N ARG A 326 -7.36 24.61 -16.78
CA ARG A 326 -8.37 24.61 -17.86
C ARG A 326 -8.43 25.90 -18.66
N THR A 327 -8.00 27.02 -18.06
CA THR A 327 -7.98 28.34 -18.73
C THR A 327 -6.70 28.56 -19.53
N LEU A 328 -5.68 27.73 -19.35
CA LEU A 328 -4.39 27.79 -20.04
C LEU A 328 -4.31 26.86 -21.26
N LEU A 329 -5.27 25.95 -21.41
CA LEU A 329 -5.43 25.03 -22.55
C LEU A 329 -6.52 25.51 -23.49
#